data_8c7426c932059b13dfe06bcd43d833ed
#
_entry.id   8c7426c932059b13dfe06bcd43d833ed
#
_cell.length_a   1.000
_cell.length_b   1.000
_cell.length_c   1.000
_cell.angle_alpha   90.00
_cell.angle_beta   90.00
_cell.angle_gamma   90.00
#
_symmetry.space_group_name_H-M   'P 1'
#
loop_
_entity.id
_entity.type
_entity.pdbx_description
1 polymer ?
#
loop_
_entity_poly.entity_id
_entity_poly.type
_entity_poly.pdbx_seq_one_letter_code
_entity_poly.pdbx_strand_id
1 'polypeptide(L)'
;MEPNPFTKQIKASSCEVRDIILEGSKPFQIGLQLNLPRKTVSNIVDRFVCTESIQPGIGGNRLRTARTDDVVLYTEFCKRQRPSMYATEVQKQLIENQVVLQANLPSQASISCVLTSDLGYSYKKMKIVPKESLTDNAQERLDEYLTVCSACDPRNMHFFDESSVIKTTGNKNYGHAPVGQGAVEIQRYASNATYTVNLLHSIFGVGHVNILPGPSNGLELLNFFAEVLQEQDIFGNSLLKQGDLVIMDNCGFRHARHVEPLLQNILGLSGVDLVFQPPYHPVYNTCEHCFRFLKSWLRKNSELAEHHTEVAIYDALSKITAGMSRNFFRHCGYTD
;
A
#
# COMPACT_ATOMS: atom_id res chain seq x y z
N MET A 1 26.88 -9.93 1.09
CA MET A 1 26.63 -10.99 2.08
C MET A 1 27.97 -11.50 2.59
N GLU A 2 28.28 -11.32 3.85
CA GLU A 2 29.47 -11.93 4.42
C GLU A 2 29.29 -13.47 4.48
N PRO A 3 30.31 -14.26 4.12
CA PRO A 3 30.21 -15.71 4.18
C PRO A 3 30.06 -16.15 5.64
N ASN A 4 29.21 -17.16 5.87
CA ASN A 4 28.97 -17.78 7.17
C ASN A 4 30.30 -18.09 7.88
N PRO A 5 30.46 -17.79 9.18
CA PRO A 5 31.68 -18.03 9.94
C PRO A 5 32.19 -19.46 9.84
N PHE A 6 31.30 -20.44 9.72
CA PHE A 6 31.65 -21.83 9.47
C PHE A 6 32.39 -22.05 8.12
N THR A 7 31.99 -21.31 7.09
CA THR A 7 32.63 -21.39 5.76
C THR A 7 34.01 -20.70 5.75
N LYS A 8 34.19 -19.63 6.57
CA LYS A 8 35.50 -18.98 6.74
C LYS A 8 36.49 -19.94 7.44
N GLN A 9 36.02 -20.67 8.47
CA GLN A 9 36.85 -21.59 9.23
C GLN A 9 37.31 -22.82 8.39
N ILE A 10 36.41 -23.34 7.54
CA ILE A 10 36.76 -24.43 6.59
C ILE A 10 37.77 -23.98 5.54
N LYS A 11 37.69 -22.74 5.06
CA LYS A 11 38.65 -22.21 4.08
C LYS A 11 40.04 -22.02 4.66
N ALA A 12 40.15 -21.45 5.85
CA ALA A 12 41.43 -21.34 6.56
C ALA A 12 42.07 -22.73 6.78
N SER A 13 41.29 -23.66 7.32
CA SER A 13 41.75 -25.05 7.52
C SER A 13 42.20 -25.76 6.22
N SER A 14 41.61 -25.43 5.07
CA SER A 14 41.99 -26.02 3.78
C SER A 14 43.39 -25.55 3.30
N CYS A 15 43.76 -24.30 3.59
CA CYS A 15 45.11 -23.79 3.29
C CYS A 15 46.16 -24.48 4.15
N GLU A 16 45.90 -24.59 5.46
CA GLU A 16 46.80 -25.28 6.39
C GLU A 16 46.95 -26.77 6.03
N VAL A 17 45.86 -27.44 5.63
CA VAL A 17 45.94 -28.85 5.16
C VAL A 17 46.82 -28.97 3.92
N ARG A 18 46.74 -28.03 2.96
CA ARG A 18 47.60 -28.04 1.76
C ARG A 18 49.08 -27.95 2.15
N ASP A 19 49.40 -27.02 3.01
CA ASP A 19 50.80 -26.73 3.34
C ASP A 19 51.43 -27.94 4.09
N ILE A 20 50.68 -28.58 5.00
CA ILE A 20 51.12 -29.81 5.70
C ILE A 20 51.17 -31.00 4.76
N ILE A 21 50.34 -31.12 3.73
CA ILE A 21 50.42 -32.16 2.69
C ILE A 21 51.70 -32.02 1.88
N LEU A 22 52.09 -30.81 1.52
CA LEU A 22 53.34 -30.54 0.76
C LEU A 22 54.57 -30.88 1.59
N GLU A 23 54.47 -30.89 2.93
CA GLU A 23 55.50 -31.37 3.85
C GLU A 23 55.53 -32.90 3.98
N GLY A 24 54.66 -33.64 3.31
CA GLY A 24 54.65 -35.13 3.28
C GLY A 24 53.90 -35.80 4.44
N SER A 25 53.10 -35.09 5.21
CA SER A 25 52.34 -35.64 6.33
C SER A 25 51.12 -36.45 5.87
N LYS A 26 50.81 -37.58 6.59
CA LYS A 26 49.66 -38.41 6.29
C LYS A 26 48.32 -37.74 6.74
N PRO A 27 47.20 -37.97 6.03
CA PRO A 27 45.89 -37.35 6.36
C PRO A 27 45.42 -37.54 7.81
N PHE A 28 45.79 -38.64 8.45
CA PHE A 28 45.48 -38.92 9.87
C PHE A 28 46.23 -37.97 10.80
N GLN A 29 47.50 -37.72 10.55
CA GLN A 29 48.34 -36.82 11.34
C GLN A 29 47.87 -35.37 11.22
N ILE A 30 47.53 -34.97 10.00
CA ILE A 30 46.95 -33.65 9.70
C ILE A 30 45.61 -33.45 10.47
N GLY A 31 44.75 -34.47 10.49
CA GLY A 31 43.50 -34.45 11.23
C GLY A 31 43.69 -34.24 12.74
N LEU A 32 44.66 -34.89 13.33
CA LEU A 32 45.01 -34.72 14.76
C LEU A 32 45.58 -33.32 15.01
N GLN A 33 46.47 -32.84 14.17
CA GLN A 33 47.17 -31.58 14.34
C GLN A 33 46.23 -30.38 14.20
N LEU A 34 45.26 -30.44 13.27
CA LEU A 34 44.31 -29.35 12.99
C LEU A 34 42.95 -29.54 13.69
N ASN A 35 42.78 -30.59 14.51
CA ASN A 35 41.52 -30.94 15.13
C ASN A 35 40.36 -31.09 14.12
N LEU A 36 40.65 -31.71 12.98
CA LEU A 36 39.68 -31.91 11.90
C LEU A 36 39.31 -33.40 11.79
N PRO A 37 38.04 -33.76 11.46
CA PRO A 37 37.65 -35.11 11.17
C PRO A 37 38.50 -35.70 10.02
N ARG A 38 39.02 -36.90 10.19
CA ARG A 38 39.85 -37.60 9.19
C ARG A 38 39.21 -37.57 7.78
N LYS A 39 37.87 -37.73 7.69
CA LYS A 39 37.14 -37.73 6.43
C LYS A 39 37.18 -36.35 5.73
N THR A 40 37.14 -35.29 6.52
CA THR A 40 37.25 -33.90 5.98
C THR A 40 38.63 -33.69 5.39
N VAL A 41 39.69 -34.12 6.09
CA VAL A 41 41.07 -34.00 5.58
C VAL A 41 41.24 -34.86 4.34
N SER A 42 40.79 -36.12 4.34
CA SER A 42 40.87 -37.00 3.15
C SER A 42 40.19 -36.38 1.95
N ASN A 43 38.97 -35.81 2.11
CA ASN A 43 38.26 -35.16 1.02
C ASN A 43 38.99 -33.91 0.50
N ILE A 44 39.73 -33.18 1.33
CA ILE A 44 40.53 -32.00 0.91
C ILE A 44 41.76 -32.49 0.14
N VAL A 45 42.45 -33.57 0.65
CA VAL A 45 43.59 -34.17 -0.01
C VAL A 45 43.20 -34.72 -1.39
N ASP A 46 42.14 -35.54 -1.45
CA ASP A 46 41.68 -36.15 -2.70
C ASP A 46 41.33 -35.09 -3.74
N ARG A 47 40.68 -33.99 -3.29
CA ARG A 47 40.36 -32.87 -4.16
C ARG A 47 41.62 -32.18 -4.66
N PHE A 48 42.55 -31.87 -3.77
CA PHE A 48 43.80 -31.20 -4.13
C PHE A 48 44.60 -32.02 -5.14
N VAL A 49 44.67 -33.31 -4.95
CA VAL A 49 45.33 -34.26 -5.87
C VAL A 49 44.64 -34.27 -7.27
N CYS A 50 43.26 -34.22 -7.27
CA CYS A 50 42.53 -34.29 -8.54
C CYS A 50 42.39 -32.95 -9.27
N THR A 51 42.35 -31.80 -8.54
CA THR A 51 41.99 -30.48 -9.13
C THR A 51 43.04 -29.42 -8.91
N GLU A 52 44.11 -29.70 -8.19
CA GLU A 52 45.16 -28.78 -7.73
C GLU A 52 44.57 -27.58 -6.93
N SER A 53 43.30 -27.68 -6.50
CA SER A 53 42.56 -26.66 -5.79
C SER A 53 42.14 -27.08 -4.41
N ILE A 54 42.44 -26.25 -3.42
CA ILE A 54 41.96 -26.42 -2.02
C ILE A 54 40.57 -25.84 -1.81
N GLN A 55 40.04 -25.10 -2.78
CA GLN A 55 38.72 -24.50 -2.63
C GLN A 55 37.63 -25.60 -2.57
N PRO A 56 36.63 -25.44 -1.67
CA PRO A 56 35.49 -26.37 -1.70
C PRO A 56 34.93 -26.35 -3.12
N GLY A 57 34.75 -27.57 -3.69
CA GLY A 57 34.05 -27.69 -4.96
C GLY A 57 32.75 -26.90 -4.87
N ILE A 58 32.42 -26.15 -5.90
CA ILE A 58 31.10 -25.55 -6.04
C ILE A 58 30.14 -26.73 -5.87
N GLY A 59 29.43 -26.75 -4.75
CA GLY A 59 28.49 -27.83 -4.41
C GLY A 59 27.63 -28.03 -5.63
N GLY A 60 27.61 -29.28 -6.15
CA GLY A 60 27.10 -29.58 -7.47
C GLY A 60 25.86 -28.80 -7.78
N ASN A 61 25.96 -27.89 -8.73
CA ASN A 61 24.81 -27.25 -9.32
C ASN A 61 24.01 -28.39 -9.97
N ARG A 62 23.12 -29.01 -9.19
CA ARG A 62 22.00 -29.72 -9.81
C ARG A 62 21.43 -28.72 -10.77
N LEU A 63 21.57 -28.99 -12.07
CA LEU A 63 20.89 -28.25 -13.10
C LEU A 63 19.50 -27.96 -12.57
N ARG A 64 19.16 -26.68 -12.43
CA ARG A 64 17.86 -26.26 -11.88
C ARG A 64 16.79 -26.60 -12.92
N THR A 65 16.48 -27.91 -13.05
CA THR A 65 15.58 -28.46 -14.07
C THR A 65 14.19 -27.82 -14.02
N ALA A 66 13.81 -27.25 -12.89
CA ALA A 66 12.52 -26.58 -12.69
C ALA A 66 12.60 -25.05 -12.76
N ARG A 67 13.78 -24.44 -12.99
CA ARG A 67 13.97 -22.98 -13.04
C ARG A 67 14.84 -22.63 -14.23
N THR A 68 14.38 -23.02 -15.42
CA THR A 68 15.02 -22.67 -16.69
C THR A 68 14.73 -21.21 -17.03
N ASP A 69 15.52 -20.63 -17.92
CA ASP A 69 15.33 -19.26 -18.39
C ASP A 69 13.93 -19.08 -19.01
N ASP A 70 13.41 -20.09 -19.73
CA ASP A 70 12.06 -20.06 -20.29
C ASP A 70 10.98 -19.96 -19.19
N VAL A 71 11.14 -20.70 -18.09
CA VAL A 71 10.23 -20.61 -16.93
C VAL A 71 10.29 -19.23 -16.29
N VAL A 72 11.48 -18.65 -16.17
CA VAL A 72 11.66 -17.31 -15.61
C VAL A 72 10.99 -16.27 -16.50
N LEU A 73 11.28 -16.25 -17.78
CA LEU A 73 10.72 -15.30 -18.76
C LEU A 73 9.20 -15.45 -18.87
N TYR A 74 8.69 -16.67 -18.91
CA TYR A 74 7.25 -16.90 -19.00
C TYR A 74 6.52 -16.52 -17.71
N THR A 75 7.12 -16.77 -16.54
CA THR A 75 6.58 -16.34 -15.25
C THR A 75 6.50 -14.81 -15.19
N GLU A 76 7.53 -14.12 -15.67
CA GLU A 76 7.53 -12.66 -15.77
C GLU A 76 6.41 -12.17 -16.70
N PHE A 77 6.28 -12.76 -17.88
CA PHE A 77 5.21 -12.44 -18.84
C PHE A 77 3.83 -12.58 -18.19
N CYS A 78 3.56 -13.70 -17.53
CA CYS A 78 2.29 -13.94 -16.82
C CYS A 78 2.00 -12.84 -15.78
N LYS A 79 3.02 -12.46 -15.01
CA LYS A 79 2.88 -11.45 -13.96
C LYS A 79 2.75 -10.02 -14.50
N ARG A 80 3.36 -9.71 -15.62
CA ARG A 80 3.16 -8.42 -16.33
C ARG A 80 1.75 -8.30 -16.88
N GLN A 81 1.20 -9.39 -17.44
CA GLN A 81 -0.17 -9.42 -17.96
C GLN A 81 -1.20 -9.35 -16.82
N ARG A 82 -1.01 -10.13 -15.75
CA ARG A 82 -1.93 -10.20 -14.62
C ARG A 82 -1.17 -10.37 -13.31
N PRO A 83 -0.83 -9.27 -12.63
CA PRO A 83 -0.06 -9.30 -11.38
C PRO A 83 -0.68 -10.17 -10.27
N SER A 84 -2.02 -10.29 -10.24
CA SER A 84 -2.79 -11.09 -9.28
C SER A 84 -2.74 -12.60 -9.51
N MET A 85 -2.23 -13.07 -10.66
CA MET A 85 -2.21 -14.50 -11.01
C MET A 85 -1.53 -15.32 -9.91
N TYR A 86 -2.17 -16.39 -9.43
CA TYR A 86 -1.57 -17.27 -8.43
C TYR A 86 -0.49 -18.18 -9.05
N ALA A 87 0.41 -18.69 -8.20
CA ALA A 87 1.43 -19.63 -8.66
C ALA A 87 0.84 -20.90 -9.32
N THR A 88 -0.31 -21.36 -8.85
CA THR A 88 -1.07 -22.47 -9.47
C THR A 88 -1.58 -22.14 -10.88
N GLU A 89 -2.00 -20.91 -11.11
CA GLU A 89 -2.43 -20.45 -12.43
C GLU A 89 -1.24 -20.33 -13.38
N VAL A 90 -0.08 -19.85 -12.87
CA VAL A 90 1.17 -19.83 -13.65
C VAL A 90 1.60 -21.26 -14.02
N GLN A 91 1.51 -22.22 -13.09
CA GLN A 91 1.78 -23.63 -13.40
C GLN A 91 0.90 -24.17 -14.53
N LYS A 92 -0.41 -23.88 -14.47
CA LYS A 92 -1.35 -24.26 -15.51
C LYS A 92 -0.98 -23.66 -16.86
N GLN A 93 -0.66 -22.37 -16.88
CA GLN A 93 -0.25 -21.66 -18.10
C GLN A 93 1.07 -22.19 -18.69
N LEU A 94 2.05 -22.58 -17.85
CA LEU A 94 3.32 -23.18 -18.29
C LEU A 94 3.11 -24.50 -19.05
N ILE A 95 2.12 -25.30 -18.65
CA ILE A 95 1.76 -26.54 -19.32
C ILE A 95 0.95 -26.28 -20.59
N GLU A 96 -0.12 -25.46 -20.48
CA GLU A 96 -1.02 -25.16 -21.60
C GLU A 96 -0.28 -24.55 -22.79
N ASN A 97 0.72 -23.72 -22.51
CA ASN A 97 1.55 -23.08 -23.55
C ASN A 97 2.83 -23.87 -23.87
N GLN A 98 2.94 -25.12 -23.41
CA GLN A 98 4.03 -26.04 -23.72
C GLN A 98 5.43 -25.50 -23.38
N VAL A 99 5.54 -24.58 -22.42
CA VAL A 99 6.83 -24.04 -21.94
C VAL A 99 7.60 -25.11 -21.18
N VAL A 100 6.89 -25.97 -20.45
CA VAL A 100 7.47 -27.11 -19.72
C VAL A 100 6.62 -28.35 -19.88
N LEU A 101 7.27 -29.52 -19.81
CA LEU A 101 6.55 -30.79 -19.69
C LEU A 101 6.07 -30.99 -18.24
N GLN A 102 4.99 -31.76 -18.06
CA GLN A 102 4.42 -32.09 -16.75
C GLN A 102 5.48 -32.62 -15.76
N ALA A 103 6.42 -33.42 -16.23
CA ALA A 103 7.50 -33.99 -15.41
C ALA A 103 8.49 -32.93 -14.87
N ASN A 104 8.60 -31.78 -15.53
CA ASN A 104 9.53 -30.68 -15.20
C ASN A 104 8.81 -29.47 -14.63
N LEU A 105 7.52 -29.59 -14.29
CA LEU A 105 6.71 -28.49 -13.77
C LEU A 105 7.30 -27.95 -12.46
N PRO A 106 7.64 -26.65 -12.37
CA PRO A 106 8.12 -26.05 -11.14
C PRO A 106 7.05 -26.07 -10.06
N SER A 107 7.44 -26.33 -8.81
CA SER A 107 6.54 -26.22 -7.66
C SER A 107 6.13 -24.75 -7.44
N GLN A 108 5.03 -24.52 -6.71
CA GLN A 108 4.59 -23.17 -6.33
C GLN A 108 5.71 -22.40 -5.58
N ALA A 109 6.45 -23.09 -4.71
CA ALA A 109 7.59 -22.52 -4.02
C ALA A 109 8.71 -22.13 -5.00
N SER A 110 8.97 -22.92 -6.04
CA SER A 110 9.94 -22.59 -7.09
C SER A 110 9.52 -21.34 -7.86
N ILE A 111 8.23 -21.20 -8.21
CA ILE A 111 7.69 -19.99 -8.86
C ILE A 111 7.81 -18.76 -7.95
N SER A 112 7.51 -18.91 -6.65
CA SER A 112 7.72 -17.83 -5.67
C SER A 112 9.19 -17.43 -5.57
N CYS A 113 10.11 -18.39 -5.61
CA CYS A 113 11.54 -18.10 -5.67
C CYS A 113 11.96 -17.41 -6.98
N VAL A 114 11.41 -17.81 -8.13
CA VAL A 114 11.65 -17.12 -9.41
C VAL A 114 11.25 -15.65 -9.28
N LEU A 115 10.05 -15.37 -8.74
CA LEU A 115 9.58 -13.99 -8.59
C LEU A 115 10.48 -13.16 -7.67
N THR A 116 10.87 -13.69 -6.52
CA THR A 116 11.61 -12.92 -5.51
C THR A 116 13.11 -12.87 -5.78
N SER A 117 13.73 -13.99 -6.16
CA SER A 117 15.19 -14.11 -6.25
C SER A 117 15.73 -13.86 -7.64
N ASP A 118 15.00 -14.29 -8.69
CA ASP A 118 15.49 -14.17 -10.07
C ASP A 118 14.98 -12.86 -10.71
N LEU A 119 13.72 -12.49 -10.46
CA LEU A 119 13.07 -11.30 -11.04
C LEU A 119 13.04 -10.07 -10.12
N GLY A 120 13.35 -10.21 -8.83
CA GLY A 120 13.32 -9.09 -7.87
C GLY A 120 11.94 -8.54 -7.58
N TYR A 121 10.88 -9.32 -7.82
CA TYR A 121 9.50 -8.92 -7.52
C TYR A 121 9.22 -8.96 -6.01
N SER A 122 8.41 -8.04 -5.54
CA SER A 122 7.89 -8.03 -4.16
C SER A 122 6.37 -8.15 -4.14
N TYR A 123 5.83 -8.84 -3.14
CA TYR A 123 4.39 -8.91 -2.94
C TYR A 123 3.86 -7.57 -2.43
N LYS A 124 2.91 -6.96 -3.16
CA LYS A 124 2.36 -5.63 -2.87
C LYS A 124 0.84 -5.67 -2.89
N LYS A 125 0.21 -4.78 -2.11
CA LYS A 125 -1.22 -4.52 -2.24
C LYS A 125 -1.50 -3.96 -3.64
N MET A 126 -2.43 -4.57 -4.35
CA MET A 126 -2.80 -4.12 -5.69
C MET A 126 -3.59 -2.82 -5.64
N LYS A 127 -3.30 -1.92 -6.57
CA LYS A 127 -4.20 -0.81 -6.92
C LYS A 127 -5.16 -1.33 -7.99
N ILE A 128 -6.43 -1.39 -7.65
CA ILE A 128 -7.48 -1.79 -8.60
C ILE A 128 -7.88 -0.54 -9.37
N VAL A 129 -7.81 -0.61 -10.69
CA VAL A 129 -8.31 0.42 -11.61
C VAL A 129 -9.60 -0.12 -12.22
N PRO A 130 -10.75 0.53 -12.02
CA PRO A 130 -12.00 0.13 -12.65
C PRO A 130 -11.87 0.20 -14.18
N LYS A 131 -12.41 -0.79 -14.88
CA LYS A 131 -12.35 -0.83 -16.35
C LYS A 131 -13.08 0.37 -16.98
N GLU A 132 -14.10 0.84 -16.31
CA GLU A 132 -14.93 1.97 -16.71
C GLU A 132 -14.14 3.30 -16.71
N SER A 133 -13.07 3.41 -15.91
CA SER A 133 -12.20 4.59 -15.90
C SER A 133 -11.31 4.71 -17.15
N LEU A 134 -11.22 3.65 -17.95
CA LEU A 134 -10.41 3.60 -19.18
C LEU A 134 -11.22 3.93 -20.44
N THR A 135 -12.49 4.31 -20.30
CA THR A 135 -13.31 4.74 -21.44
C THR A 135 -12.91 6.16 -21.89
N ASP A 136 -13.05 6.45 -23.18
CA ASP A 136 -12.72 7.77 -23.74
C ASP A 136 -13.43 8.88 -22.99
N ASN A 137 -14.74 8.73 -22.71
CA ASN A 137 -15.51 9.70 -21.96
C ASN A 137 -14.97 9.91 -20.52
N ALA A 138 -14.47 8.87 -19.84
CA ALA A 138 -13.89 9.02 -18.52
C ALA A 138 -12.54 9.74 -18.57
N GLN A 139 -11.77 9.52 -19.64
CA GLN A 139 -10.50 10.21 -19.86
C GLN A 139 -10.72 11.69 -20.21
N GLU A 140 -11.67 12.00 -21.06
CA GLU A 140 -12.05 13.40 -21.38
C GLU A 140 -12.44 14.17 -20.12
N ARG A 141 -13.29 13.60 -19.27
CA ARG A 141 -13.67 14.20 -17.98
C ARG A 141 -12.48 14.40 -17.03
N LEU A 142 -11.53 13.45 -17.05
CA LEU A 142 -10.30 13.59 -16.27
C LEU A 142 -9.45 14.76 -16.78
N ASP A 143 -9.28 14.89 -18.10
CA ASP A 143 -8.51 15.96 -18.72
C ASP A 143 -9.14 17.33 -18.50
N GLU A 144 -10.48 17.43 -18.59
CA GLU A 144 -11.24 18.64 -18.24
C GLU A 144 -11.01 19.03 -16.77
N TYR A 145 -11.15 18.07 -15.85
CA TYR A 145 -10.93 18.29 -14.43
C TYR A 145 -9.50 18.77 -14.14
N LEU A 146 -8.50 18.11 -14.70
CA LEU A 146 -7.10 18.48 -14.51
C LEU A 146 -6.80 19.87 -15.10
N THR A 147 -7.41 20.21 -16.21
CA THR A 147 -7.29 21.55 -16.83
C THR A 147 -7.81 22.63 -15.89
N VAL A 148 -9.01 22.47 -15.33
CA VAL A 148 -9.60 23.42 -14.37
C VAL A 148 -8.74 23.52 -13.11
N CYS A 149 -8.35 22.38 -12.52
CA CYS A 149 -7.53 22.38 -11.31
C CYS A 149 -6.14 22.99 -11.52
N SER A 150 -5.51 22.77 -12.68
CA SER A 150 -4.19 23.35 -12.98
C SER A 150 -4.22 24.87 -13.16
N ALA A 151 -5.36 25.44 -13.52
CA ALA A 151 -5.55 26.88 -13.64
C ALA A 151 -5.89 27.56 -12.31
N CYS A 152 -6.28 26.80 -11.28
CA CYS A 152 -6.68 27.34 -9.98
C CYS A 152 -5.50 27.31 -8.98
N ASP A 153 -5.37 28.39 -8.18
CA ASP A 153 -4.43 28.40 -7.06
C ASP A 153 -4.87 27.37 -6.00
N PRO A 154 -4.00 26.46 -5.56
CA PRO A 154 -4.32 25.50 -4.51
C PRO A 154 -4.86 26.12 -3.21
N ARG A 155 -4.57 27.39 -2.94
CA ARG A 155 -5.10 28.13 -1.79
C ARG A 155 -6.58 28.45 -1.90
N ASN A 156 -7.13 28.42 -3.10
CA ASN A 156 -8.54 28.68 -3.38
C ASN A 156 -9.32 27.37 -3.61
N MET A 157 -8.68 26.20 -3.44
CA MET A 157 -9.33 24.91 -3.61
C MET A 157 -9.87 24.40 -2.27
N HIS A 158 -11.14 24.03 -2.26
CA HIS A 158 -11.83 23.44 -1.13
C HIS A 158 -12.45 22.10 -1.54
N PHE A 159 -12.09 21.05 -0.84
CA PHE A 159 -12.59 19.70 -1.11
C PHE A 159 -13.71 19.36 -0.14
N PHE A 160 -14.82 18.93 -0.66
CA PHE A 160 -15.92 18.40 0.13
C PHE A 160 -16.11 16.92 -0.10
N ASP A 161 -16.27 16.17 1.00
CA ASP A 161 -16.63 14.76 0.93
C ASP A 161 -17.28 14.30 2.23
N GLU A 162 -17.86 13.09 2.21
CA GLU A 162 -18.52 12.49 3.35
C GLU A 162 -17.99 11.09 3.65
N SER A 163 -17.92 10.77 4.92
CA SER A 163 -17.51 9.44 5.38
C SER A 163 -18.38 8.94 6.51
N SER A 164 -18.75 7.67 6.43
CA SER A 164 -19.45 7.01 7.51
C SER A 164 -18.50 6.57 8.62
N VAL A 165 -18.91 6.84 9.86
CA VAL A 165 -18.26 6.39 11.08
C VAL A 165 -19.30 5.64 11.93
N ILE A 166 -18.97 4.43 12.34
CA ILE A 166 -19.77 3.66 13.30
C ILE A 166 -19.03 3.58 14.64
N LYS A 167 -19.73 3.34 15.73
CA LYS A 167 -19.12 3.24 17.08
C LYS A 167 -17.96 2.24 17.14
N THR A 168 -18.02 1.19 16.33
CA THR A 168 -16.97 0.16 16.23
C THR A 168 -15.85 0.50 15.25
N THR A 169 -15.84 1.68 14.64
CA THR A 169 -14.73 2.13 13.77
C THR A 169 -13.39 2.18 14.50
N GLY A 170 -13.44 2.39 15.83
CA GLY A 170 -12.26 2.35 16.71
C GLY A 170 -11.75 0.95 17.04
N ASN A 171 -12.47 -0.13 16.72
CA ASN A 171 -12.05 -1.48 17.02
C ASN A 171 -10.76 -1.86 16.30
N LYS A 172 -9.86 -2.57 17.01
CA LYS A 172 -8.60 -3.07 16.46
C LYS A 172 -8.83 -4.42 15.80
N ASN A 173 -8.30 -4.60 14.61
CA ASN A 173 -8.47 -5.83 13.82
C ASN A 173 -7.29 -6.80 13.96
N TYR A 174 -6.21 -6.40 14.64
CA TYR A 174 -4.98 -7.20 14.78
C TYR A 174 -4.47 -7.12 16.22
N GLY A 175 -4.00 -8.24 16.73
CA GLY A 175 -3.41 -8.39 18.04
C GLY A 175 -2.27 -9.41 18.02
N HIS A 176 -1.51 -9.50 19.10
CA HIS A 176 -0.46 -10.50 19.28
C HIS A 176 -0.95 -11.63 20.16
N ALA A 177 -0.62 -12.85 19.79
CA ALA A 177 -0.83 -14.06 20.59
C ALA A 177 0.39 -14.99 20.48
N PRO A 178 0.58 -15.92 21.41
CA PRO A 178 1.59 -16.96 21.27
C PRO A 178 1.42 -17.74 19.96
N VAL A 179 2.54 -18.24 19.40
CA VAL A 179 2.50 -19.06 18.18
C VAL A 179 1.58 -20.26 18.37
N GLY A 180 0.69 -20.48 17.43
CA GLY A 180 -0.30 -21.56 17.48
C GLY A 180 -1.59 -21.24 18.23
N GLN A 181 -1.73 -20.03 18.78
CA GLN A 181 -2.97 -19.56 19.43
C GLN A 181 -3.58 -18.40 18.66
N GLY A 182 -4.92 -18.29 18.70
CA GLY A 182 -5.63 -17.14 18.14
C GLY A 182 -5.54 -15.93 19.10
N ALA A 183 -5.36 -14.74 18.55
CA ALA A 183 -5.54 -13.51 19.33
C ALA A 183 -7.05 -13.28 19.54
N VAL A 184 -7.49 -13.24 20.79
CA VAL A 184 -8.90 -13.05 21.15
C VAL A 184 -9.01 -11.82 22.03
N GLU A 185 -9.88 -10.90 21.65
CA GLU A 185 -10.23 -9.70 22.40
C GLU A 185 -11.75 -9.53 22.36
N ILE A 186 -12.36 -9.26 23.53
CA ILE A 186 -13.81 -9.00 23.60
C ILE A 186 -14.02 -7.54 23.21
N GLN A 187 -14.59 -7.34 22.05
CA GLN A 187 -14.93 -6.02 21.52
C GLN A 187 -16.44 -5.95 21.27
N ARG A 188 -16.97 -4.73 21.30
CA ARG A 188 -18.37 -4.51 20.98
C ARG A 188 -18.64 -4.92 19.53
N TYR A 189 -19.68 -5.69 19.29
CA TYR A 189 -20.13 -5.99 17.93
C TYR A 189 -20.77 -4.74 17.30
N ALA A 190 -20.74 -4.65 15.97
CA ALA A 190 -21.21 -3.48 15.23
C ALA A 190 -22.56 -2.97 15.76
N SER A 191 -22.61 -1.69 16.13
CA SER A 191 -23.85 -1.03 16.49
C SER A 191 -24.49 -0.41 15.24
N ASN A 192 -25.82 -0.34 15.22
CA ASN A 192 -26.57 0.28 14.11
C ASN A 192 -26.43 1.82 14.08
N ALA A 193 -25.82 2.44 15.11
CA ALA A 193 -25.60 3.87 15.12
C ALA A 193 -24.45 4.22 14.15
N THR A 194 -24.82 4.80 13.02
CA THR A 194 -23.91 5.31 12.01
C THR A 194 -23.93 6.84 12.08
N TYR A 195 -22.76 7.44 12.06
CA TYR A 195 -22.58 8.88 11.89
C TYR A 195 -22.05 9.14 10.52
N THR A 196 -22.60 10.14 9.84
CA THR A 196 -22.03 10.67 8.60
C THR A 196 -21.25 11.94 8.94
N VAL A 197 -20.00 12.00 8.56
CA VAL A 197 -19.11 13.14 8.73
C VAL A 197 -19.02 13.84 7.38
N ASN A 198 -19.64 15.00 7.25
CA ASN A 198 -19.47 15.92 6.14
C ASN A 198 -18.27 16.81 6.44
N LEU A 199 -17.34 16.94 5.50
CA LEU A 199 -16.06 17.60 5.71
C LEU A 199 -15.74 18.53 4.56
N LEU A 200 -15.42 19.79 4.86
CA LEU A 200 -14.78 20.72 3.94
C LEU A 200 -13.31 20.89 4.31
N HIS A 201 -12.41 20.58 3.38
CA HIS A 201 -10.97 20.59 3.58
C HIS A 201 -10.26 21.51 2.58
N SER A 202 -9.32 22.30 3.05
CA SER A 202 -8.48 23.17 2.24
C SER A 202 -6.99 22.96 2.57
N ILE A 203 -6.12 23.61 1.84
CA ILE A 203 -4.67 23.59 2.10
C ILE A 203 -4.31 24.15 3.50
N PHE A 204 -5.21 24.95 4.08
CA PHE A 204 -5.03 25.55 5.41
C PHE A 204 -5.46 24.64 6.56
N GLY A 205 -6.25 23.61 6.26
CA GLY A 205 -6.79 22.69 7.27
C GLY A 205 -8.22 22.28 6.97
N VAL A 206 -8.88 21.76 8.00
CA VAL A 206 -10.31 21.48 8.00
C VAL A 206 -11.04 22.82 8.17
N GLY A 207 -11.84 23.20 7.17
CA GLY A 207 -12.61 24.42 7.17
C GLY A 207 -13.91 24.29 7.96
N HIS A 208 -14.73 23.27 7.61
CA HIS A 208 -16.00 23.01 8.27
C HIS A 208 -16.27 21.52 8.41
N VAL A 209 -16.96 21.14 9.48
CA VAL A 209 -17.35 19.76 9.77
C VAL A 209 -18.76 19.73 10.33
N ASN A 210 -19.59 18.89 9.74
CA ASN A 210 -20.90 18.56 10.28
C ASN A 210 -20.99 17.05 10.51
N ILE A 211 -21.50 16.64 11.68
CA ILE A 211 -21.66 15.23 12.05
C ILE A 211 -23.17 14.96 12.19
N LEU A 212 -23.68 14.11 11.30
CA LEU A 212 -25.08 13.76 11.25
C LEU A 212 -25.31 12.36 11.85
N PRO A 213 -26.31 12.19 12.70
CA PRO A 213 -26.77 10.86 13.09
C PRO A 213 -27.53 10.23 11.91
N GLY A 214 -26.94 9.23 11.27
CA GLY A 214 -27.53 8.56 10.10
C GLY A 214 -26.91 8.99 8.77
N PRO A 215 -27.54 8.65 7.63
CA PRO A 215 -27.04 8.98 6.29
C PRO A 215 -27.24 10.44 5.94
N SER A 216 -26.32 11.02 5.20
CA SER A 216 -26.49 12.33 4.55
C SER A 216 -27.45 12.22 3.36
N ASN A 217 -28.07 13.33 3.01
CA ASN A 217 -28.96 13.48 1.87
C ASN A 217 -28.78 14.86 1.20
N GLY A 218 -29.50 15.12 0.12
CA GLY A 218 -29.36 16.35 -0.63
C GLY A 218 -29.72 17.61 0.19
N LEU A 219 -30.66 17.54 1.11
CA LEU A 219 -31.02 18.68 1.96
C LEU A 219 -29.90 18.97 2.97
N GLU A 220 -29.35 17.93 3.59
CA GLU A 220 -28.19 18.06 4.50
C GLU A 220 -26.97 18.65 3.80
N LEU A 221 -26.74 18.28 2.52
CA LEU A 221 -25.69 18.89 1.72
C LEU A 221 -25.93 20.39 1.49
N LEU A 222 -27.16 20.80 1.16
CA LEU A 222 -27.50 22.22 0.98
C LEU A 222 -27.36 22.99 2.29
N ASN A 223 -27.82 22.43 3.41
CA ASN A 223 -27.65 23.02 4.73
C ASN A 223 -26.18 23.19 5.10
N PHE A 224 -25.36 22.16 4.84
CA PHE A 224 -23.92 22.23 5.07
C PHE A 224 -23.27 23.44 4.37
N PHE A 225 -23.57 23.64 3.08
CA PHE A 225 -23.01 24.77 2.35
C PHE A 225 -23.64 26.12 2.73
N ALA A 226 -24.89 26.14 3.17
CA ALA A 226 -25.50 27.34 3.74
C ALA A 226 -24.79 27.75 5.05
N GLU A 227 -24.39 26.79 5.89
CA GLU A 227 -23.58 27.03 7.09
C GLU A 227 -22.19 27.54 6.73
N VAL A 228 -21.50 26.85 5.82
CA VAL A 228 -20.14 27.20 5.34
C VAL A 228 -20.07 28.64 4.81
N LEU A 229 -21.06 29.06 4.05
CA LEU A 229 -21.10 30.44 3.48
C LEU A 229 -21.33 31.53 4.53
N GLN A 230 -21.87 31.19 5.70
CA GLN A 230 -22.06 32.11 6.83
C GLN A 230 -20.88 32.08 7.81
N GLU A 231 -20.02 31.07 7.72
CA GLU A 231 -18.90 30.87 8.65
C GLU A 231 -17.77 31.85 8.35
N GLN A 232 -17.20 32.38 9.42
CA GLN A 232 -16.07 33.29 9.37
C GLN A 232 -14.91 32.78 10.22
N ASP A 233 -13.71 33.07 9.79
CA ASP A 233 -12.53 32.81 10.58
C ASP A 233 -12.43 33.79 11.79
N ILE A 234 -11.43 33.58 12.65
CA ILE A 234 -11.18 34.43 13.82
C ILE A 234 -10.89 35.91 13.47
N PHE A 235 -10.63 36.21 12.21
CA PHE A 235 -10.37 37.57 11.69
C PHE A 235 -11.59 38.16 10.97
N GLY A 236 -12.72 37.44 10.94
CA GLY A 236 -13.94 37.88 10.26
C GLY A 236 -13.93 37.64 8.74
N ASN A 237 -12.99 36.89 8.19
CA ASN A 237 -12.99 36.51 6.78
C ASN A 237 -13.92 35.32 6.56
N SER A 238 -14.73 35.39 5.49
CA SER A 238 -15.57 34.25 5.09
C SER A 238 -14.71 33.03 4.75
N LEU A 239 -15.18 31.84 5.14
CA LEU A 239 -14.51 30.56 4.89
C LEU A 239 -14.42 30.29 3.38
N LEU A 240 -15.47 30.56 2.62
CA LEU A 240 -15.47 30.61 1.17
C LEU A 240 -15.60 32.04 0.69
N LYS A 241 -14.88 32.43 -0.35
CA LYS A 241 -14.83 33.76 -0.93
C LYS A 241 -14.89 33.71 -2.46
N GLN A 242 -15.17 34.85 -3.07
CA GLN A 242 -15.21 34.98 -4.52
C GLN A 242 -13.89 34.46 -5.15
N GLY A 243 -14.02 33.63 -6.15
CA GLY A 243 -12.91 32.98 -6.86
C GLY A 243 -12.42 31.68 -6.24
N ASP A 244 -13.03 31.20 -5.16
CA ASP A 244 -12.77 29.90 -4.62
C ASP A 244 -13.44 28.80 -5.47
N LEU A 245 -12.86 27.62 -5.45
CA LEU A 245 -13.31 26.44 -6.16
C LEU A 245 -13.67 25.33 -5.15
N VAL A 246 -14.93 24.95 -5.11
CA VAL A 246 -15.39 23.77 -4.35
C VAL A 246 -15.32 22.55 -5.25
N ILE A 247 -14.61 21.53 -4.78
CA ILE A 247 -14.42 20.26 -5.48
C ILE A 247 -15.08 19.15 -4.67
N MET A 248 -15.96 18.37 -5.28
CA MET A 248 -16.60 17.24 -4.63
C MET A 248 -16.63 15.99 -5.52
N ASP A 249 -16.79 14.82 -4.92
CA ASP A 249 -16.90 13.59 -5.70
C ASP A 249 -18.21 13.55 -6.51
N ASN A 250 -18.23 12.66 -7.49
CA ASN A 250 -19.36 12.47 -8.39
C ASN A 250 -20.34 11.44 -7.81
N CYS A 251 -20.98 11.72 -6.68
CA CYS A 251 -21.95 10.83 -6.04
C CYS A 251 -23.37 11.07 -6.53
N GLY A 252 -24.11 9.99 -6.79
CA GLY A 252 -25.42 10.07 -7.46
C GLY A 252 -26.49 10.95 -6.79
N PHE A 253 -26.52 11.07 -5.45
CA PHE A 253 -27.51 11.94 -4.78
C PHE A 253 -27.18 13.43 -4.92
N ARG A 254 -25.92 13.78 -5.16
CA ARG A 254 -25.46 15.16 -5.42
C ARG A 254 -25.94 15.68 -6.78
N HIS A 255 -26.15 14.76 -7.73
CA HIS A 255 -26.74 15.03 -9.04
C HIS A 255 -28.27 14.86 -9.07
N ALA A 256 -28.92 14.76 -7.90
CA ALA A 256 -30.37 14.73 -7.87
C ALA A 256 -30.93 16.00 -8.53
N ARG A 257 -31.98 15.83 -9.34
CA ARG A 257 -32.55 16.83 -10.25
C ARG A 257 -32.71 18.26 -9.68
N HIS A 258 -32.78 18.38 -8.36
CA HIS A 258 -33.00 19.68 -7.69
C HIS A 258 -31.82 20.09 -6.79
N VAL A 259 -30.93 19.20 -6.40
CA VAL A 259 -29.84 19.46 -5.45
C VAL A 259 -28.70 20.20 -6.14
N GLU A 260 -28.20 19.66 -7.24
CA GLU A 260 -27.07 20.23 -7.98
C GLU A 260 -27.33 21.68 -8.46
N PRO A 261 -28.47 21.98 -9.15
CA PRO A 261 -28.73 23.34 -9.57
C PRO A 261 -28.89 24.33 -8.41
N LEU A 262 -29.46 23.88 -7.28
CA LEU A 262 -29.59 24.74 -6.09
C LEU A 262 -28.22 25.00 -5.46
N LEU A 263 -27.39 23.99 -5.36
CA LEU A 263 -26.02 24.12 -4.83
C LEU A 263 -25.17 25.05 -5.70
N GLN A 264 -25.22 24.87 -7.02
CA GLN A 264 -24.55 25.74 -7.97
C GLN A 264 -25.02 27.19 -7.83
N ASN A 265 -26.33 27.42 -7.65
CA ASN A 265 -26.88 28.74 -7.46
C ASN A 265 -26.43 29.38 -6.13
N ILE A 266 -26.48 28.63 -5.02
CA ILE A 266 -26.05 29.09 -3.69
C ILE A 266 -24.57 29.48 -3.70
N LEU A 267 -23.70 28.66 -4.24
CA LEU A 267 -22.27 28.93 -4.35
C LEU A 267 -21.98 30.08 -5.34
N GLY A 268 -22.64 30.07 -6.50
CA GLY A 268 -22.48 31.07 -7.53
C GLY A 268 -22.87 32.46 -7.08
N LEU A 269 -23.88 32.61 -6.20
CA LEU A 269 -24.24 33.92 -5.59
C LEU A 269 -23.11 34.53 -4.76
N SER A 270 -22.22 33.66 -4.22
CA SER A 270 -21.02 34.05 -3.47
C SER A 270 -19.77 34.13 -4.37
N GLY A 271 -19.91 33.89 -5.67
CA GLY A 271 -18.79 33.86 -6.62
C GLY A 271 -17.85 32.67 -6.44
N VAL A 272 -18.38 31.56 -5.92
CA VAL A 272 -17.66 30.30 -5.71
C VAL A 272 -18.05 29.30 -6.81
N ASP A 273 -17.07 28.72 -7.47
CA ASP A 273 -17.28 27.74 -8.52
C ASP A 273 -17.39 26.33 -7.93
N LEU A 274 -18.18 25.47 -8.60
CA LEU A 274 -18.36 24.07 -8.22
C LEU A 274 -17.86 23.16 -9.34
N VAL A 275 -16.99 22.23 -9.00
CA VAL A 275 -16.45 21.19 -9.91
C VAL A 275 -16.60 19.81 -9.30
N PHE A 276 -17.05 18.87 -10.12
CA PHE A 276 -17.11 17.46 -9.73
C PHE A 276 -15.86 16.71 -10.16
N GLN A 277 -15.34 15.88 -9.27
CA GLN A 277 -14.23 14.98 -9.59
C GLN A 277 -14.63 13.96 -10.64
N PRO A 278 -13.70 13.57 -11.51
CA PRO A 278 -13.97 12.51 -12.46
C PRO A 278 -14.25 11.18 -11.72
N PRO A 279 -15.21 10.38 -12.19
CA PRO A 279 -15.51 9.09 -11.60
C PRO A 279 -14.26 8.19 -11.51
N TYR A 280 -14.20 7.37 -10.48
CA TYR A 280 -13.12 6.37 -10.28
C TYR A 280 -11.72 6.94 -9.97
N HIS A 281 -11.60 8.22 -9.65
CA HIS A 281 -10.32 8.88 -9.36
C HIS A 281 -10.24 9.47 -7.93
N PRO A 282 -10.45 8.66 -6.86
CA PRO A 282 -10.41 9.17 -5.47
C PRO A 282 -9.01 9.66 -5.06
N VAL A 283 -7.98 9.36 -5.86
CA VAL A 283 -6.60 9.80 -5.62
C VAL A 283 -6.46 11.34 -5.61
N TYR A 284 -7.37 12.05 -6.26
CA TYR A 284 -7.40 13.52 -6.30
C TYR A 284 -8.20 14.13 -5.15
N ASN A 285 -8.84 13.32 -4.28
CA ASN A 285 -9.63 13.83 -3.16
C ASN A 285 -8.80 13.93 -1.89
N THR A 286 -8.54 15.15 -1.44
CA THR A 286 -7.77 15.39 -0.22
C THR A 286 -8.52 14.97 1.05
N CYS A 287 -9.87 14.95 1.06
CA CYS A 287 -10.70 14.49 2.17
C CYS A 287 -10.46 13.02 2.51
N GLU A 288 -10.10 12.18 1.54
CA GLU A 288 -9.75 10.78 1.78
C GLU A 288 -8.58 10.62 2.76
N HIS A 289 -7.61 11.54 2.71
CA HIS A 289 -6.49 11.57 3.66
C HIS A 289 -6.95 12.01 5.06
N CYS A 290 -7.87 12.96 5.15
CA CYS A 290 -8.48 13.38 6.39
C CYS A 290 -9.26 12.22 7.03
N PHE A 291 -10.06 11.50 6.26
CA PHE A 291 -10.80 10.33 6.73
C PHE A 291 -9.89 9.16 7.12
N ARG A 292 -8.78 8.97 6.41
CA ARG A 292 -7.76 7.98 6.79
C ARG A 292 -7.15 8.34 8.14
N PHE A 293 -6.82 9.61 8.36
CA PHE A 293 -6.30 10.11 9.62
C PHE A 293 -7.34 9.93 10.73
N LEU A 294 -8.59 10.37 10.52
CA LEU A 294 -9.71 10.20 11.44
C LEU A 294 -9.86 8.74 11.87
N LYS A 295 -10.02 7.80 10.92
CA LYS A 295 -10.19 6.39 11.23
C LYS A 295 -8.99 5.78 11.95
N SER A 296 -7.78 6.24 11.64
CA SER A 296 -6.56 5.82 12.36
C SER A 296 -6.52 6.35 13.79
N TRP A 297 -6.94 7.60 14.00
CA TRP A 297 -7.00 8.23 15.31
C TRP A 297 -8.05 7.55 16.21
N LEU A 298 -9.26 7.28 15.67
CA LEU A 298 -10.33 6.56 16.39
C LEU A 298 -9.87 5.18 16.87
N ARG A 299 -9.10 4.43 16.05
CA ARG A 299 -8.54 3.14 16.47
C ARG A 299 -7.51 3.26 17.59
N LYS A 300 -6.79 4.36 17.68
CA LYS A 300 -5.84 4.62 18.78
C LYS A 300 -6.54 5.05 20.06
N ASN A 301 -7.73 5.64 19.93
CA ASN A 301 -8.54 6.18 21.02
C ASN A 301 -9.90 5.47 21.06
N SER A 302 -9.87 4.13 21.02
CA SER A 302 -11.08 3.30 20.87
C SER A 302 -12.10 3.49 21.98
N GLU A 303 -11.67 3.70 23.21
CA GLU A 303 -12.55 3.94 24.36
C GLU A 303 -13.35 5.25 24.20
N LEU A 304 -12.68 6.35 23.83
CA LEU A 304 -13.36 7.62 23.55
C LEU A 304 -14.28 7.49 22.34
N ALA A 305 -13.84 6.78 21.28
CA ALA A 305 -14.64 6.56 20.09
C ALA A 305 -15.91 5.75 20.35
N GLU A 306 -15.88 4.81 21.29
CA GLU A 306 -17.03 3.99 21.67
C GLU A 306 -18.05 4.76 22.52
N HIS A 307 -17.58 5.52 23.52
CA HIS A 307 -18.45 6.20 24.48
C HIS A 307 -18.92 7.58 24.03
N HIS A 308 -18.06 8.31 23.30
CA HIS A 308 -18.28 9.69 22.87
C HIS A 308 -17.86 9.87 21.41
N THR A 309 -18.52 9.15 20.50
CA THR A 309 -18.13 9.06 19.09
C THR A 309 -18.04 10.43 18.41
N GLU A 310 -19.02 11.32 18.60
CA GLU A 310 -19.03 12.66 17.99
C GLU A 310 -17.85 13.51 18.49
N VAL A 311 -17.63 13.52 19.82
CA VAL A 311 -16.50 14.23 20.43
C VAL A 311 -15.17 13.69 19.90
N ALA A 312 -15.06 12.38 19.77
CA ALA A 312 -13.87 11.72 19.22
C ALA A 312 -13.61 12.11 17.75
N ILE A 313 -14.68 12.27 16.96
CA ILE A 313 -14.57 12.73 15.58
C ILE A 313 -14.05 14.16 15.52
N TYR A 314 -14.66 15.08 16.27
CA TYR A 314 -14.24 16.49 16.32
C TYR A 314 -12.79 16.61 16.82
N ASP A 315 -12.43 15.91 17.91
CA ASP A 315 -11.08 15.94 18.45
C ASP A 315 -10.04 15.38 17.43
N ALA A 316 -10.39 14.34 16.70
CA ALA A 316 -9.52 13.82 15.65
C ALA A 316 -9.30 14.83 14.54
N LEU A 317 -10.37 15.42 14.00
CA LEU A 317 -10.30 16.35 12.87
C LEU A 317 -9.63 17.67 13.24
N SER A 318 -9.80 18.15 14.48
CA SER A 318 -9.11 19.36 14.99
C SER A 318 -7.58 19.22 15.04
N LYS A 319 -7.05 17.98 15.03
CA LYS A 319 -5.61 17.70 15.01
C LYS A 319 -4.99 17.74 13.60
N ILE A 320 -5.81 17.90 12.57
CA ILE A 320 -5.32 18.07 11.20
C ILE A 320 -4.79 19.50 11.05
N THR A 321 -3.47 19.61 11.06
CA THR A 321 -2.77 20.90 10.95
C THR A 321 -2.65 21.35 9.49
N ALA A 322 -2.42 22.64 9.27
CA ALA A 322 -2.11 23.18 7.95
C ALA A 322 -0.89 22.51 7.28
N GLY A 323 0.09 22.08 8.09
CA GLY A 323 1.24 21.32 7.60
C GLY A 323 0.85 19.93 7.05
N MET A 324 -0.07 19.24 7.73
CA MET A 324 -0.62 17.97 7.25
C MET A 324 -1.44 18.18 5.98
N SER A 325 -2.28 19.23 5.95
CA SER A 325 -3.12 19.55 4.78
C SER A 325 -2.28 19.83 3.54
N ARG A 326 -1.20 20.60 3.66
CA ARG A 326 -0.25 20.80 2.55
C ARG A 326 0.35 19.48 2.05
N ASN A 327 0.68 18.56 2.94
CA ASN A 327 1.16 17.24 2.53
C ASN A 327 0.07 16.41 1.83
N PHE A 328 -1.21 16.55 2.22
CA PHE A 328 -2.33 15.90 1.53
C PHE A 328 -2.51 16.46 0.12
N PHE A 329 -2.45 17.80 -0.03
CA PHE A 329 -2.47 18.47 -1.34
C PHE A 329 -1.32 18.03 -2.24
N ARG A 330 -0.08 17.96 -1.69
CA ARG A 330 1.08 17.43 -2.42
C ARG A 330 0.88 15.98 -2.83
N HIS A 331 0.34 15.14 -1.97
CA HIS A 331 0.09 13.73 -2.27
C HIS A 331 -0.95 13.56 -3.39
N CYS A 332 -1.93 14.45 -3.48
CA CYS A 332 -2.93 14.48 -4.54
C CYS A 332 -2.44 15.19 -5.81
N GLY A 333 -1.23 15.77 -5.82
CA GLY A 333 -0.63 16.41 -6.99
C GLY A 333 -1.03 17.88 -7.24
N TYR A 334 -1.60 18.57 -6.24
CA TYR A 334 -2.00 19.98 -6.36
C TYR A 334 -0.88 20.97 -6.00
N THR A 335 0.17 20.52 -5.33
CA THR A 335 1.35 21.33 -4.97
C THR A 335 2.61 20.47 -5.10
N ASP A 336 3.75 21.14 -5.26
CA ASP A 336 5.08 20.52 -5.25
C ASP A 336 5.53 20.01 -3.87
#